data_77de5ef4a2d61462e0c9295c9eb1d5e8
#
_entry.id   77de5ef4a2d61462e0c9295c9eb1d5e8
#
_cell.length_a   1.000
_cell.length_b   1.000
_cell.length_c   1.000
_cell.angle_alpha   90.00
_cell.angle_beta   90.00
_cell.angle_gamma   90.00
#
_symmetry.space_group_name_H-M   'P 1'
#
loop_
_entity.id
_entity.type
_entity.pdbx_description
1 polymer ?
#
loop_
_entity_poly.entity_id
_entity_poly.type
_entity_poly.pdbx_seq_one_letter_code
_entity_poly.pdbx_strand_id
1 'polypeptide(L)'
;DRVTMASTRHMAAWMCHLREPKEFVMGNLFTWKLHGDGKTLAPGEVVEPDERLTWTRTIGIGAQHVIAMFGATFLVPILTHFDPSTTLFFTAMSTALFLLINKNVLPSYLGSSFGFIAPIAAVASAGKGIPAASFGIMVTGLLLALVGVAVHFAGAKWIDIIMPPVVNGAIVAIIGFNLAPSVWSNWQKGWDTALVTLLAVLLIAVLFRGLVGRLNILLGVIVGYVYACFRGQVDFSAIGDAAWIGFPKFHLPQVDFSILPMFIPVVLVLVAENVGHVKSVAQMTGRDYDGHMGTALFADGLGTAIAGFGGGSGTTTYGENIGVMAATKVYSTAAYWCAAAFALLLSLCPKFGAVINTIPGGVLGGVTTLLYGMIGMIGVRIWVENKVNFDKPLNIMVAAIVMIIGIADFTFAFQGVQFNGIAIGTVVILVAYHGLKAIGKATGTIDKDDPDIL
;
A
#
# COMPACT_ATOMS: atom_id res chain seq x y z
N ASP A 1 51.14 9.41 1.31
CA ASP A 1 50.90 9.52 -0.15
C ASP A 1 50.22 8.31 -0.80
N ARG A 2 50.10 7.16 -0.14
CA ARG A 2 49.36 5.99 -0.65
C ARG A 2 47.88 5.93 -0.24
N VAL A 3 47.48 6.66 0.73
CA VAL A 3 46.07 6.67 1.26
C VAL A 3 45.18 7.62 0.46
N THR A 4 45.75 8.70 -0.11
CA THR A 4 45.02 9.67 -0.92
C THR A 4 44.71 9.18 -2.34
N MET A 5 45.50 8.26 -2.88
CA MET A 5 45.26 7.68 -4.23
C MET A 5 44.20 6.57 -4.27
N ALA A 6 43.91 5.92 -3.15
CA ALA A 6 42.86 4.91 -3.08
C ALA A 6 41.47 5.57 -2.97
N SER A 7 41.35 6.70 -2.28
CA SER A 7 40.09 7.47 -2.15
C SER A 7 39.64 8.08 -3.47
N THR A 8 40.54 8.58 -4.27
CA THR A 8 40.23 9.18 -5.58
C THR A 8 39.85 8.14 -6.65
N ARG A 9 40.39 6.92 -6.58
CA ARG A 9 40.00 5.83 -7.50
C ARG A 9 38.60 5.27 -7.17
N HIS A 10 38.20 5.20 -5.90
CA HIS A 10 36.86 4.82 -5.52
C HIS A 10 35.82 5.89 -5.85
N MET A 11 36.16 7.16 -5.72
CA MET A 11 35.27 8.27 -6.11
C MET A 11 35.14 8.40 -7.62
N ALA A 12 36.20 8.17 -8.39
CA ALA A 12 36.15 8.14 -9.85
C ALA A 12 35.36 6.93 -10.39
N ALA A 13 35.44 5.76 -9.74
CA ALA A 13 34.63 4.60 -10.08
C ALA A 13 33.14 4.83 -9.74
N TRP A 14 32.86 5.58 -8.67
CA TRP A 14 31.49 5.96 -8.29
C TRP A 14 30.89 7.01 -9.26
N MET A 15 31.70 7.96 -9.73
CA MET A 15 31.28 8.96 -10.73
C MET A 15 31.11 8.37 -12.13
N CYS A 16 31.77 7.26 -12.47
CA CYS A 16 31.60 6.59 -13.77
C CYS A 16 30.31 5.77 -13.87
N HIS A 17 29.58 5.59 -12.75
CA HIS A 17 28.25 4.96 -12.72
C HIS A 17 27.08 5.95 -12.75
N LEU A 18 27.34 7.25 -12.76
CA LEU A 18 26.33 8.24 -13.14
C LEU A 18 26.16 8.15 -14.68
N ARG A 19 25.37 7.15 -15.11
CA ARG A 19 24.87 7.12 -16.49
C ARG A 19 24.16 8.44 -16.73
N GLU A 20 24.58 9.14 -17.80
CA GLU A 20 23.81 10.29 -18.30
C GLU A 20 22.34 9.92 -18.37
N PRO A 21 21.43 10.83 -17.99
CA PRO A 21 20.00 10.59 -18.14
C PRO A 21 19.75 10.27 -19.62
N LYS A 22 19.51 8.99 -19.93
CA LYS A 22 19.09 8.60 -21.26
C LYS A 22 17.79 9.34 -21.56
N GLU A 23 17.83 10.28 -22.48
CA GLU A 23 16.63 10.90 -23.02
C GLU A 23 15.66 9.78 -23.41
N PHE A 24 14.49 9.77 -22.79
CA PHE A 24 13.45 8.81 -23.06
C PHE A 24 12.85 9.16 -24.44
N VAL A 25 13.36 8.53 -25.49
CA VAL A 25 12.75 8.60 -26.81
C VAL A 25 11.36 8.00 -26.68
N MET A 26 10.30 8.79 -26.91
CA MET A 26 8.92 8.34 -27.01
C MET A 26 8.76 7.37 -28.19
N GLY A 27 9.30 6.18 -28.04
CA GLY A 27 8.96 5.00 -28.84
C GLY A 27 7.57 4.49 -28.44
N ASN A 28 6.95 3.66 -29.28
CA ASN A 28 5.64 3.06 -29.00
C ASN A 28 5.52 2.60 -27.56
N LEU A 29 4.47 3.01 -26.87
CA LEU A 29 4.21 2.81 -25.44
C LEU A 29 4.32 1.34 -24.98
N PHE A 30 4.23 0.39 -25.90
CA PHE A 30 4.28 -1.07 -25.68
C PHE A 30 5.51 -1.73 -26.29
N THR A 31 6.61 -0.99 -26.52
CA THR A 31 7.87 -1.56 -27.01
C THR A 31 8.90 -1.61 -25.88
N TRP A 32 9.29 -2.82 -25.49
CA TRP A 32 10.37 -3.07 -24.54
C TRP A 32 11.55 -3.71 -25.26
N LYS A 33 12.75 -3.24 -24.99
CA LYS A 33 13.97 -3.83 -25.52
C LYS A 33 14.22 -5.20 -24.88
N LEU A 34 14.69 -6.18 -25.66
CA LEU A 34 15.12 -7.46 -25.10
C LEU A 34 16.41 -7.25 -24.32
N HIS A 35 16.45 -7.64 -23.05
CA HIS A 35 17.65 -7.60 -22.23
C HIS A 35 18.55 -8.79 -22.56
N GLY A 36 19.76 -8.54 -23.08
CA GLY A 36 20.71 -9.57 -23.44
C GLY A 36 20.11 -10.67 -24.32
N ASP A 37 20.26 -11.93 -23.91
CA ASP A 37 19.65 -13.10 -24.56
C ASP A 37 18.17 -13.32 -24.14
N GLY A 38 17.68 -12.51 -23.21
CA GLY A 38 16.35 -12.59 -22.61
C GLY A 38 16.12 -13.81 -21.69
N LYS A 39 17.17 -14.60 -21.44
CA LYS A 39 17.06 -15.84 -20.66
C LYS A 39 17.90 -15.83 -19.40
N THR A 40 19.05 -15.23 -19.42
CA THR A 40 20.00 -15.22 -18.30
C THR A 40 20.25 -13.80 -17.81
N LEU A 41 20.44 -13.65 -16.50
CA LEU A 41 20.92 -12.44 -15.87
C LEU A 41 22.29 -12.75 -15.27
N ALA A 42 23.32 -12.02 -15.68
CA ALA A 42 24.62 -12.15 -15.05
C ALA A 42 24.59 -11.59 -13.62
N PRO A 43 25.48 -12.05 -12.73
CA PRO A 43 25.55 -11.53 -11.37
C PRO A 43 25.74 -10.00 -11.37
N GLY A 44 24.81 -9.28 -10.72
CA GLY A 44 24.83 -7.82 -10.65
C GLY A 44 24.04 -7.09 -11.76
N GLU A 45 23.57 -7.79 -12.80
CA GLU A 45 22.70 -7.21 -13.82
C GLU A 45 21.27 -7.07 -13.33
N VAL A 46 20.56 -6.11 -13.91
CA VAL A 46 19.13 -5.87 -13.69
C VAL A 46 18.45 -5.64 -15.03
N VAL A 47 17.20 -6.07 -15.14
CA VAL A 47 16.34 -5.72 -16.29
C VAL A 47 15.69 -4.38 -15.99
N GLU A 48 15.99 -3.39 -16.77
CA GLU A 48 15.52 -2.02 -16.62
C GLU A 48 14.01 -1.90 -16.92
N PRO A 49 13.31 -0.81 -16.48
CA PRO A 49 11.89 -0.63 -16.72
C PRO A 49 11.47 -0.65 -18.19
N ASP A 50 12.33 -0.20 -19.09
CA ASP A 50 12.14 -0.15 -20.54
C ASP A 50 12.64 -1.40 -21.26
N GLU A 51 13.10 -2.41 -20.51
CA GLU A 51 13.55 -3.70 -21.02
C GLU A 51 12.62 -4.83 -20.63
N ARG A 52 12.74 -5.98 -21.28
CA ARG A 52 12.07 -7.23 -20.91
C ARG A 52 12.97 -8.44 -21.12
N LEU A 53 12.66 -9.52 -20.45
CA LEU A 53 13.16 -10.85 -20.79
C LEU A 53 12.34 -11.45 -21.95
N THR A 54 12.60 -12.71 -22.33
CA THR A 54 11.69 -13.43 -23.22
C THR A 54 10.26 -13.39 -22.66
N TRP A 55 9.25 -13.36 -23.51
CA TRP A 55 7.86 -13.27 -23.08
C TRP A 55 7.46 -14.35 -22.08
N THR A 56 7.93 -15.59 -22.27
CA THR A 56 7.65 -16.69 -21.31
C THR A 56 8.15 -16.35 -19.91
N ARG A 57 9.33 -15.77 -19.76
CA ARG A 57 9.89 -15.36 -18.47
C ARG A 57 9.19 -14.11 -17.92
N THR A 58 8.95 -13.13 -18.77
CA THR A 58 8.24 -11.89 -18.39
C THR A 58 6.83 -12.20 -17.88
N ILE A 59 6.10 -13.09 -18.56
CA ILE A 59 4.79 -13.59 -18.12
C ILE A 59 4.90 -14.31 -16.77
N GLY A 60 5.91 -15.18 -16.60
CA GLY A 60 6.16 -15.87 -15.33
C GLY A 60 6.44 -14.90 -14.17
N ILE A 61 7.18 -13.83 -14.43
CA ILE A 61 7.42 -12.78 -13.42
C ILE A 61 6.13 -11.97 -13.15
N GLY A 62 5.32 -11.68 -14.18
CA GLY A 62 4.00 -11.10 -14.00
C GLY A 62 3.10 -11.94 -13.08
N ALA A 63 3.11 -13.26 -13.26
CA ALA A 63 2.42 -14.18 -12.35
C ALA A 63 2.96 -14.12 -10.92
N GLN A 64 4.29 -14.01 -10.73
CA GLN A 64 4.89 -13.83 -9.40
C GLN A 64 4.45 -12.53 -8.74
N HIS A 65 4.27 -11.44 -9.49
CA HIS A 65 3.72 -10.19 -8.96
C HIS A 65 2.31 -10.38 -8.44
N VAL A 66 1.45 -11.12 -9.17
CA VAL A 66 0.08 -11.42 -8.73
C VAL A 66 0.06 -12.29 -7.47
N ILE A 67 0.94 -13.28 -7.40
CA ILE A 67 1.07 -14.14 -6.20
C ILE A 67 1.56 -13.32 -4.99
N ALA A 68 2.51 -12.42 -5.19
CA ALA A 68 3.05 -11.60 -4.10
C ALA A 68 2.02 -10.61 -3.53
N MET A 69 1.18 -10.01 -4.40
CA MET A 69 0.14 -9.07 -3.98
C MET A 69 -1.09 -9.75 -3.35
N PHE A 70 -1.19 -11.08 -3.45
CA PHE A 70 -2.39 -11.84 -3.07
C PHE A 70 -2.86 -11.52 -1.64
N GLY A 71 -1.91 -11.53 -0.66
CA GLY A 71 -2.25 -11.30 0.75
C GLY A 71 -2.96 -9.97 0.96
N ALA A 72 -2.40 -8.89 0.45
CA ALA A 72 -2.97 -7.55 0.63
C ALA A 72 -4.25 -7.34 -0.19
N THR A 73 -4.24 -7.72 -1.47
CA THR A 73 -5.36 -7.46 -2.39
C THR A 73 -6.65 -8.18 -1.99
N PHE A 74 -6.56 -9.39 -1.42
CA PHE A 74 -7.77 -10.15 -1.06
C PHE A 74 -8.20 -9.95 0.39
N LEU A 75 -7.29 -9.65 1.30
CA LEU A 75 -7.67 -9.42 2.69
C LEU A 75 -8.54 -8.16 2.86
N VAL A 76 -8.23 -7.09 2.16
CA VAL A 76 -9.03 -5.86 2.25
C VAL A 76 -10.50 -6.10 1.89
N PRO A 77 -10.86 -6.64 0.70
CA PRO A 77 -12.27 -6.88 0.38
C PRO A 77 -12.95 -7.87 1.33
N ILE A 78 -12.27 -8.93 1.80
CA ILE A 78 -12.86 -9.85 2.76
C ILE A 78 -13.20 -9.13 4.07
N LEU A 79 -12.29 -8.33 4.59
CA LEU A 79 -12.45 -7.62 5.86
C LEU A 79 -13.46 -6.47 5.79
N THR A 80 -13.66 -5.92 4.61
CA THR A 80 -14.55 -4.79 4.35
C THR A 80 -15.86 -5.19 3.67
N HIS A 81 -16.04 -6.49 3.38
CA HIS A 81 -17.19 -7.05 2.67
C HIS A 81 -17.40 -6.52 1.25
N PHE A 82 -16.36 -5.96 0.64
CA PHE A 82 -16.35 -5.68 -0.80
C PHE A 82 -16.24 -6.99 -1.58
N ASP A 83 -16.74 -7.01 -2.82
CA ASP A 83 -16.59 -8.18 -3.69
C ASP A 83 -15.13 -8.34 -4.15
N PRO A 84 -14.48 -9.50 -3.86
CA PRO A 84 -13.08 -9.71 -4.25
C PRO A 84 -12.85 -9.65 -5.76
N SER A 85 -13.79 -10.12 -6.56
CA SER A 85 -13.67 -10.11 -8.03
C SER A 85 -13.74 -8.67 -8.57
N THR A 86 -14.66 -7.86 -8.06
CA THR A 86 -14.79 -6.44 -8.41
C THR A 86 -13.53 -5.66 -7.98
N THR A 87 -13.05 -5.90 -6.78
CA THR A 87 -11.82 -5.28 -6.28
C THR A 87 -10.62 -5.63 -7.15
N LEU A 88 -10.48 -6.91 -7.53
CA LEU A 88 -9.37 -7.36 -8.38
C LEU A 88 -9.46 -6.78 -9.80
N PHE A 89 -10.68 -6.62 -10.34
CA PHE A 89 -10.90 -5.95 -11.63
C PHE A 89 -10.36 -4.52 -11.60
N PHE A 90 -10.71 -3.74 -10.57
CA PHE A 90 -10.23 -2.37 -10.45
C PHE A 90 -8.74 -2.29 -10.11
N THR A 91 -8.18 -3.25 -9.38
CA THR A 91 -6.73 -3.41 -9.19
C THR A 91 -6.00 -3.56 -10.52
N ALA A 92 -6.49 -4.42 -11.41
CA ALA A 92 -5.92 -4.60 -12.75
C ALA A 92 -6.02 -3.33 -13.58
N MET A 93 -7.19 -2.68 -13.57
CA MET A 93 -7.43 -1.46 -14.31
C MET A 93 -6.59 -0.29 -13.78
N SER A 94 -6.48 -0.13 -12.46
CA SER A 94 -5.67 0.92 -11.83
C SER A 94 -4.18 0.72 -12.11
N THR A 95 -3.69 -0.53 -12.09
CA THR A 95 -2.31 -0.85 -12.48
C THR A 95 -2.04 -0.48 -13.94
N ALA A 96 -2.93 -0.86 -14.86
CA ALA A 96 -2.80 -0.51 -16.27
C ALA A 96 -2.83 1.02 -16.48
N LEU A 97 -3.76 1.71 -15.82
CA LEU A 97 -3.89 3.16 -15.87
C LEU A 97 -2.63 3.86 -15.32
N PHE A 98 -2.08 3.36 -14.21
CA PHE A 98 -0.85 3.88 -13.63
C PHE A 98 0.33 3.78 -14.60
N LEU A 99 0.50 2.62 -15.25
CA LEU A 99 1.55 2.41 -16.24
C LEU A 99 1.37 3.30 -17.47
N LEU A 100 0.13 3.51 -17.92
CA LEU A 100 -0.19 4.40 -19.04
C LEU A 100 0.14 5.86 -18.71
N ILE A 101 -0.34 6.37 -17.57
CA ILE A 101 -0.14 7.76 -17.17
C ILE A 101 1.35 8.06 -16.95
N ASN A 102 2.08 7.13 -16.34
CA ASN A 102 3.52 7.24 -16.13
C ASN A 102 4.34 6.78 -17.35
N LYS A 103 3.70 6.55 -18.50
CA LYS A 103 4.34 6.22 -19.79
C LYS A 103 5.32 5.04 -19.71
N ASN A 104 5.03 4.04 -18.88
CA ASN A 104 5.88 2.88 -18.62
C ASN A 104 7.28 3.21 -18.08
N VAL A 105 7.46 4.39 -17.46
CA VAL A 105 8.75 4.80 -16.88
C VAL A 105 8.89 4.29 -15.45
N LEU A 106 7.83 4.42 -14.65
CA LEU A 106 7.82 4.04 -13.24
C LEU A 106 7.14 2.68 -13.07
N PRO A 107 7.88 1.60 -12.73
CA PRO A 107 7.29 0.30 -12.47
C PRO A 107 6.58 0.30 -11.11
N SER A 108 5.27 0.02 -11.10
CA SER A 108 4.50 -0.16 -9.89
C SER A 108 3.26 -1.01 -10.15
N TYR A 109 2.83 -1.75 -9.13
CA TYR A 109 1.56 -2.47 -9.09
C TYR A 109 0.64 -1.79 -8.09
N LEU A 110 -0.62 -1.62 -8.46
CA LEU A 110 -1.63 -1.07 -7.59
C LEU A 110 -2.58 -2.17 -7.10
N GLY A 111 -2.93 -2.10 -5.83
CA GLY A 111 -3.90 -3.01 -5.24
C GLY A 111 -4.64 -2.36 -4.07
N SER A 112 -5.47 -3.12 -3.37
CA SER A 112 -6.32 -2.61 -2.29
C SER A 112 -5.50 -2.02 -1.15
N SER A 113 -5.77 -0.78 -0.74
CA SER A 113 -5.09 -0.15 0.39
C SER A 113 -5.73 -0.53 1.72
N PHE A 114 -4.90 -0.92 2.68
CA PHE A 114 -5.32 -1.15 4.08
C PHE A 114 -5.82 0.12 4.76
N GLY A 115 -5.43 1.30 4.28
CA GLY A 115 -5.88 2.58 4.80
C GLY A 115 -7.40 2.77 4.75
N PHE A 116 -8.09 2.03 3.90
CA PHE A 116 -9.56 2.11 3.77
C PHE A 116 -10.31 1.19 4.74
N ILE A 117 -9.66 0.21 5.40
CA ILE A 117 -10.36 -0.76 6.25
C ILE A 117 -11.07 -0.05 7.41
N ALA A 118 -10.38 0.80 8.13
CA ALA A 118 -10.96 1.49 9.29
C ALA A 118 -12.12 2.44 8.92
N PRO A 119 -12.01 3.33 7.92
CA PRO A 119 -13.15 4.17 7.53
C PRO A 119 -14.33 3.35 6.99
N ILE A 120 -14.09 2.26 6.25
CA ILE A 120 -15.18 1.37 5.80
C ILE A 120 -15.85 0.69 6.98
N ALA A 121 -15.08 0.19 7.96
CA ALA A 121 -15.62 -0.39 9.19
C ALA A 121 -16.44 0.63 10.00
N ALA A 122 -15.98 1.89 10.08
CA ALA A 122 -16.71 2.97 10.73
C ALA A 122 -18.05 3.28 10.03
N VAL A 123 -18.07 3.29 8.70
CA VAL A 123 -19.30 3.45 7.90
C VAL A 123 -20.29 2.30 8.18
N ALA A 124 -19.79 1.05 8.22
CA ALA A 124 -20.60 -0.12 8.55
C ALA A 124 -21.16 -0.04 9.98
N SER A 125 -20.35 0.39 10.96
CA SER A 125 -20.78 0.60 12.35
C SER A 125 -21.82 1.71 12.48
N ALA A 126 -21.81 2.69 11.58
CA ALA A 126 -22.82 3.74 11.47
C ALA A 126 -24.13 3.26 10.81
N GLY A 127 -24.26 1.96 10.51
CA GLY A 127 -25.43 1.38 9.86
C GLY A 127 -25.56 1.71 8.37
N LYS A 128 -24.47 2.18 7.73
CA LYS A 128 -24.44 2.52 6.32
C LYS A 128 -23.78 1.40 5.51
N GLY A 129 -24.22 1.25 4.27
CA GLY A 129 -23.79 0.15 3.41
C GLY A 129 -22.52 0.43 2.60
N ILE A 130 -22.06 -0.61 1.90
CA ILE A 130 -20.93 -0.56 0.97
C ILE A 130 -21.06 0.58 -0.07
N PRO A 131 -22.25 0.87 -0.67
CA PRO A 131 -22.37 1.97 -1.63
C PRO A 131 -22.00 3.35 -1.05
N ALA A 132 -22.30 3.59 0.24
CA ALA A 132 -21.85 4.82 0.91
C ALA A 132 -20.32 4.81 1.09
N ALA A 133 -19.72 3.71 1.53
CA ALA A 133 -18.26 3.58 1.63
C ALA A 133 -17.59 3.80 0.27
N SER A 134 -18.18 3.28 -0.82
CA SER A 134 -17.68 3.49 -2.20
C SER A 134 -17.66 4.97 -2.59
N PHE A 135 -18.63 5.77 -2.12
CA PHE A 135 -18.58 7.22 -2.30
C PHE A 135 -17.41 7.85 -1.56
N GLY A 136 -17.14 7.43 -0.33
CA GLY A 136 -15.97 7.88 0.42
C GLY A 136 -14.64 7.55 -0.29
N ILE A 137 -14.52 6.32 -0.82
CA ILE A 137 -13.36 5.89 -1.62
C ILE A 137 -13.21 6.76 -2.88
N MET A 138 -14.30 6.97 -3.60
CA MET A 138 -14.30 7.80 -4.81
C MET A 138 -13.80 9.23 -4.51
N VAL A 139 -14.32 9.86 -3.46
CA VAL A 139 -13.90 11.22 -3.08
C VAL A 139 -12.44 11.24 -2.63
N THR A 140 -11.99 10.26 -1.85
CA THR A 140 -10.57 10.11 -1.47
C THR A 140 -9.68 10.03 -2.69
N GLY A 141 -10.06 9.23 -3.69
CA GLY A 141 -9.31 9.10 -4.94
C GLY A 141 -9.25 10.42 -5.71
N LEU A 142 -10.35 11.15 -5.82
CA LEU A 142 -10.37 12.46 -6.46
C LEU A 142 -9.47 13.47 -5.72
N LEU A 143 -9.50 13.49 -4.39
CA LEU A 143 -8.63 14.34 -3.59
C LEU A 143 -7.15 13.97 -3.77
N LEU A 144 -6.83 12.67 -3.79
CA LEU A 144 -5.46 12.21 -4.06
C LEU A 144 -5.00 12.62 -5.47
N ALA A 145 -5.86 12.50 -6.47
CA ALA A 145 -5.56 12.97 -7.82
C ALA A 145 -5.28 14.47 -7.86
N LEU A 146 -6.07 15.28 -7.13
CA LEU A 146 -5.82 16.72 -6.99
C LEU A 146 -4.48 17.01 -6.31
N VAL A 147 -4.14 16.28 -5.26
CA VAL A 147 -2.80 16.36 -4.63
C VAL A 147 -1.72 16.02 -5.65
N GLY A 148 -1.92 14.97 -6.46
CA GLY A 148 -1.00 14.60 -7.53
C GLY A 148 -0.78 15.71 -8.54
N VAL A 149 -1.84 16.41 -8.95
CA VAL A 149 -1.75 17.62 -9.80
C VAL A 149 -0.96 18.72 -9.10
N ALA A 150 -1.26 19.00 -7.83
CA ALA A 150 -0.53 20.01 -7.07
C ALA A 150 0.97 19.68 -6.95
N VAL A 151 1.31 18.41 -6.70
CA VAL A 151 2.71 17.94 -6.64
C VAL A 151 3.40 18.04 -7.99
N HIS A 152 2.68 17.75 -9.08
CA HIS A 152 3.24 17.85 -10.42
C HIS A 152 3.73 19.28 -10.75
N PHE A 153 2.98 20.30 -10.34
CA PHE A 153 3.33 21.70 -10.61
C PHE A 153 4.19 22.37 -9.52
N ALA A 154 3.96 22.06 -8.25
CA ALA A 154 4.61 22.68 -7.10
C ALA A 154 5.76 21.86 -6.49
N GLY A 155 5.97 20.62 -7.00
CA GLY A 155 6.92 19.68 -6.39
C GLY A 155 6.38 19.03 -5.10
N ALA A 156 7.15 18.11 -4.51
CA ALA A 156 6.74 17.34 -3.34
C ALA A 156 7.17 17.97 -1.98
N LYS A 157 8.04 18.97 -1.98
CA LYS A 157 8.63 19.53 -0.74
C LYS A 157 7.62 20.06 0.28
N TRP A 158 6.48 20.58 -0.18
CA TRP A 158 5.42 21.06 0.72
C TRP A 158 4.76 19.94 1.52
N ILE A 159 4.79 18.70 1.01
CA ILE A 159 4.29 17.52 1.73
C ILE A 159 5.16 17.29 2.97
N ASP A 160 6.47 17.33 2.85
CA ASP A 160 7.40 17.14 3.97
C ASP A 160 7.22 18.24 5.05
N ILE A 161 6.80 19.45 4.63
CA ILE A 161 6.49 20.55 5.57
C ILE A 161 5.20 20.28 6.33
N ILE A 162 4.13 19.83 5.65
CA ILE A 162 2.83 19.55 6.28
C ILE A 162 2.89 18.26 7.11
N MET A 163 3.59 17.26 6.60
CA MET A 163 3.70 15.92 7.19
C MET A 163 5.16 15.58 7.52
N PRO A 164 5.79 16.27 8.50
CA PRO A 164 7.11 15.87 8.94
C PRO A 164 7.11 14.45 9.48
N PRO A 165 8.26 13.76 9.54
CA PRO A 165 8.34 12.34 9.87
C PRO A 165 7.62 11.94 11.17
N VAL A 166 7.62 12.80 12.19
CA VAL A 166 6.91 12.55 13.46
C VAL A 166 5.41 12.46 13.24
N VAL A 167 4.83 13.34 12.43
CA VAL A 167 3.41 13.38 12.08
C VAL A 167 3.05 12.19 11.19
N ASN A 168 3.82 11.98 10.13
CA ASN A 168 3.59 10.90 9.17
C ASN A 168 3.65 9.53 9.83
N GLY A 169 4.69 9.27 10.63
CA GLY A 169 4.84 8.00 11.35
C GLY A 169 3.69 7.73 12.31
N ALA A 170 3.20 8.76 13.04
CA ALA A 170 2.06 8.62 13.94
C ALA A 170 0.77 8.24 13.16
N ILE A 171 0.47 8.95 12.06
CA ILE A 171 -0.73 8.68 11.26
C ILE A 171 -0.69 7.24 10.71
N VAL A 172 0.43 6.80 10.17
CA VAL A 172 0.58 5.43 9.65
C VAL A 172 0.47 4.40 10.79
N ALA A 173 1.06 4.68 11.95
CA ALA A 173 1.02 3.77 13.10
C ALA A 173 -0.41 3.55 13.61
N ILE A 174 -1.20 4.61 13.76
CA ILE A 174 -2.58 4.48 14.26
C ILE A 174 -3.48 3.71 13.30
N ILE A 175 -3.23 3.72 11.99
CA ILE A 175 -4.02 2.95 11.02
C ILE A 175 -3.91 1.45 11.30
N GLY A 176 -2.68 0.96 11.51
CA GLY A 176 -2.49 -0.44 11.84
C GLY A 176 -3.05 -0.81 13.22
N PHE A 177 -2.70 -0.04 14.24
CA PHE A 177 -3.07 -0.37 15.62
C PHE A 177 -4.55 -0.12 15.94
N ASN A 178 -5.22 0.81 15.26
CA ASN A 178 -6.68 1.03 15.40
C ASN A 178 -7.48 -0.24 15.07
N LEU A 179 -6.97 -1.09 14.18
CA LEU A 179 -7.64 -2.32 13.77
C LEU A 179 -7.48 -3.49 14.75
N ALA A 180 -6.70 -3.36 15.83
CA ALA A 180 -6.43 -4.42 16.78
C ALA A 180 -7.70 -5.07 17.40
N PRO A 181 -8.78 -4.34 17.73
CA PRO A 181 -10.02 -4.96 18.24
C PRO A 181 -10.66 -5.94 17.25
N SER A 182 -10.57 -5.67 15.95
CA SER A 182 -11.11 -6.56 14.91
C SER A 182 -10.32 -7.88 14.81
N VAL A 183 -9.04 -7.87 15.12
CA VAL A 183 -8.21 -9.06 15.22
C VAL A 183 -8.74 -9.98 16.30
N TRP A 184 -8.98 -9.45 17.50
CA TRP A 184 -9.50 -10.23 18.62
C TRP A 184 -10.86 -10.85 18.29
N SER A 185 -11.76 -10.09 17.70
CA SER A 185 -13.07 -10.60 17.29
C SER A 185 -12.97 -11.76 16.28
N ASN A 186 -11.98 -11.75 15.40
CA ASN A 186 -11.72 -12.85 14.47
C ASN A 186 -11.10 -14.07 15.16
N TRP A 187 -10.23 -13.87 16.16
CA TRP A 187 -9.69 -14.96 16.97
C TRP A 187 -10.81 -15.75 17.69
N GLN A 188 -11.81 -15.06 18.22
CA GLN A 188 -12.94 -15.68 18.89
C GLN A 188 -13.77 -16.60 17.98
N LYS A 189 -13.70 -16.42 16.66
CA LYS A 189 -14.37 -17.29 15.68
C LYS A 189 -13.68 -18.63 15.45
N GLY A 190 -12.43 -18.80 15.92
CA GLY A 190 -11.65 -20.03 15.75
C GLY A 190 -10.21 -19.83 16.21
N TRP A 191 -9.99 -19.81 17.51
CA TRP A 191 -8.69 -19.50 18.12
C TRP A 191 -7.58 -20.48 17.73
N ASP A 192 -7.91 -21.76 17.58
CA ASP A 192 -7.00 -22.82 17.17
C ASP A 192 -6.54 -22.62 15.71
N THR A 193 -7.47 -22.30 14.83
CA THR A 193 -7.19 -21.99 13.42
C THR A 193 -6.39 -20.68 13.31
N ALA A 194 -6.69 -19.67 14.13
CA ALA A 194 -5.95 -18.42 14.18
C ALA A 194 -4.49 -18.65 14.61
N LEU A 195 -4.29 -19.48 15.65
CA LEU A 195 -2.95 -19.81 16.12
C LEU A 195 -2.15 -20.57 15.07
N VAL A 196 -2.74 -21.58 14.42
CA VAL A 196 -2.08 -22.36 13.35
C VAL A 196 -1.70 -21.42 12.18
N THR A 197 -2.60 -20.53 11.78
CA THR A 197 -2.35 -19.58 10.68
C THR A 197 -1.21 -18.63 11.06
N LEU A 198 -1.24 -18.02 12.23
CA LEU A 198 -0.21 -17.09 12.69
C LEU A 198 1.17 -17.79 12.77
N LEU A 199 1.22 -18.97 13.37
CA LEU A 199 2.46 -19.75 13.48
C LEU A 199 2.98 -20.13 12.08
N ALA A 200 2.11 -20.53 11.15
CA ALA A 200 2.51 -20.85 9.79
C ALA A 200 3.14 -19.62 9.10
N VAL A 201 2.51 -18.45 9.18
CA VAL A 201 3.06 -17.21 8.61
C VAL A 201 4.44 -16.90 9.18
N LEU A 202 4.59 -16.94 10.52
CA LEU A 202 5.84 -16.63 11.19
C LEU A 202 6.94 -17.65 10.84
N LEU A 203 6.64 -18.95 10.87
CA LEU A 203 7.61 -20.00 10.55
C LEU A 203 8.05 -19.91 9.08
N ILE A 204 7.12 -19.68 8.14
CA ILE A 204 7.48 -19.53 6.74
C ILE A 204 8.37 -18.31 6.54
N ALA A 205 8.07 -17.19 7.19
CA ALA A 205 8.87 -15.97 7.09
C ALA A 205 10.31 -16.16 7.59
N VAL A 206 10.51 -16.95 8.64
CA VAL A 206 11.81 -17.12 9.30
C VAL A 206 12.62 -18.28 8.71
N LEU A 207 11.96 -19.41 8.40
CA LEU A 207 12.65 -20.62 7.95
C LEU A 207 13.00 -20.60 6.46
N PHE A 208 12.25 -19.87 5.64
CA PHE A 208 12.46 -19.86 4.21
C PHE A 208 13.04 -18.52 3.74
N ARG A 209 13.92 -18.60 2.73
CA ARG A 209 14.53 -17.43 2.09
C ARG A 209 13.99 -17.24 0.66
N GLY A 210 14.27 -16.09 0.08
CA GLY A 210 13.87 -15.78 -1.29
C GLY A 210 12.36 -15.63 -1.47
N LEU A 211 11.81 -16.19 -2.54
CA LEU A 211 10.41 -16.02 -2.90
C LEU A 211 9.46 -16.66 -1.86
N VAL A 212 9.76 -17.88 -1.39
CA VAL A 212 8.92 -18.61 -0.43
C VAL A 212 8.75 -17.83 0.87
N GLY A 213 9.84 -17.29 1.45
CA GLY A 213 9.77 -16.47 2.66
C GLY A 213 8.97 -15.18 2.49
N ARG A 214 8.92 -14.63 1.26
CA ARG A 214 8.11 -13.44 0.95
C ARG A 214 6.63 -13.75 0.73
N LEU A 215 6.31 -14.97 0.36
CA LEU A 215 4.92 -15.47 0.22
C LEU A 215 4.34 -15.96 1.55
N ASN A 216 4.96 -15.62 2.68
CA ASN A 216 4.59 -16.10 4.01
C ASN A 216 3.10 -15.90 4.33
N ILE A 217 2.54 -14.74 3.98
CA ILE A 217 1.12 -14.43 4.21
C ILE A 217 0.22 -15.37 3.39
N LEU A 218 0.46 -15.48 2.08
CA LEU A 218 -0.30 -16.37 1.21
C LEU A 218 -0.20 -17.82 1.68
N LEU A 219 1.01 -18.30 1.91
CA LEU A 219 1.23 -19.70 2.33
C LEU A 219 0.66 -19.96 3.72
N GLY A 220 0.74 -18.99 4.63
CA GLY A 220 0.13 -19.08 5.94
C GLY A 220 -1.40 -19.14 5.88
N VAL A 221 -2.01 -18.32 5.02
CA VAL A 221 -3.47 -18.39 4.74
C VAL A 221 -3.83 -19.77 4.18
N ILE A 222 -3.07 -20.31 3.24
CA ILE A 222 -3.32 -21.64 2.68
C ILE A 222 -3.24 -22.72 3.77
N VAL A 223 -2.19 -22.71 4.61
CA VAL A 223 -2.05 -23.66 5.72
C VAL A 223 -3.22 -23.54 6.70
N GLY A 224 -3.58 -22.31 7.09
CA GLY A 224 -4.72 -22.06 7.97
C GLY A 224 -6.04 -22.49 7.37
N TYR A 225 -6.23 -22.22 6.07
CA TYR A 225 -7.44 -22.64 5.35
C TYR A 225 -7.57 -24.16 5.27
N VAL A 226 -6.48 -24.86 4.93
CA VAL A 226 -6.44 -26.32 4.93
C VAL A 226 -6.76 -26.89 6.32
N TYR A 227 -6.18 -26.31 7.37
CA TYR A 227 -6.50 -26.68 8.75
C TYR A 227 -7.98 -26.44 9.07
N ALA A 228 -8.54 -25.30 8.67
CA ALA A 228 -9.96 -24.98 8.84
C ALA A 228 -10.88 -25.96 8.11
N CYS A 229 -10.47 -26.46 6.92
CA CYS A 229 -11.21 -27.52 6.23
C CYS A 229 -11.26 -28.81 7.06
N PHE A 230 -10.15 -29.25 7.65
CA PHE A 230 -10.12 -30.43 8.54
C PHE A 230 -10.99 -30.22 9.81
N ARG A 231 -11.15 -28.98 10.24
CA ARG A 231 -12.01 -28.61 11.38
C ARG A 231 -13.48 -28.46 11.01
N GLY A 232 -13.86 -28.61 9.73
CA GLY A 232 -15.22 -28.39 9.27
C GLY A 232 -15.71 -26.95 9.35
N GLN A 233 -14.80 -25.96 9.34
CA GLN A 233 -15.11 -24.54 9.49
C GLN A 233 -15.36 -23.85 8.14
N VAL A 234 -15.23 -24.55 7.03
CA VAL A 234 -15.36 -24.02 5.67
C VAL A 234 -16.64 -24.53 5.03
N ASP A 235 -17.47 -23.58 4.56
CA ASP A 235 -18.65 -23.89 3.77
C ASP A 235 -18.32 -23.79 2.27
N PHE A 236 -18.37 -24.92 1.57
CA PHE A 236 -18.07 -25.01 0.15
C PHE A 236 -19.29 -24.78 -0.76
N SER A 237 -20.50 -24.63 -0.22
CA SER A 237 -21.75 -24.54 -0.98
C SER A 237 -21.69 -23.42 -2.03
N ALA A 238 -21.26 -22.22 -1.61
CA ALA A 238 -21.14 -21.05 -2.48
C ALA A 238 -20.14 -21.26 -3.64
N ILE A 239 -19.13 -22.13 -3.48
CA ILE A 239 -18.15 -22.42 -4.53
C ILE A 239 -18.79 -23.30 -5.61
N GLY A 240 -19.66 -24.23 -5.22
CA GLY A 240 -20.38 -25.12 -6.16
C GLY A 240 -21.20 -24.31 -7.16
N ASP A 241 -21.94 -23.34 -6.66
CA ASP A 241 -22.89 -22.53 -7.43
C ASP A 241 -22.24 -21.43 -8.27
N ALA A 242 -21.00 -21.06 -7.96
CA ALA A 242 -20.29 -19.99 -8.66
C ALA A 242 -19.85 -20.41 -10.08
N ALA A 243 -20.06 -19.53 -11.05
CA ALA A 243 -19.62 -19.74 -12.43
C ALA A 243 -18.10 -19.69 -12.57
N TRP A 244 -17.55 -20.40 -13.56
CA TRP A 244 -16.13 -20.31 -13.90
C TRP A 244 -15.76 -19.01 -14.63
N ILE A 245 -16.69 -18.47 -15.43
CA ILE A 245 -16.50 -17.25 -16.21
C ILE A 245 -17.71 -16.34 -15.95
N GLY A 246 -17.45 -15.09 -15.64
CA GLY A 246 -18.49 -14.07 -15.41
C GLY A 246 -17.88 -12.70 -15.13
N PHE A 247 -18.68 -11.67 -15.31
CA PHE A 247 -18.27 -10.32 -14.96
C PHE A 247 -18.40 -10.07 -13.45
N PRO A 248 -17.50 -9.26 -12.86
CA PRO A 248 -17.64 -8.78 -11.48
C PRO A 248 -18.95 -8.02 -11.25
N LYS A 249 -19.41 -8.00 -10.01
CA LYS A 249 -20.63 -7.28 -9.63
C LYS A 249 -20.31 -5.82 -9.35
N PHE A 250 -20.57 -4.97 -10.31
CA PHE A 250 -20.42 -3.53 -10.14
C PHE A 250 -21.64 -2.92 -9.44
N HIS A 251 -21.40 -1.88 -8.64
CA HIS A 251 -22.45 -1.07 -8.05
C HIS A 251 -22.03 0.41 -8.05
N LEU A 252 -23.00 1.30 -8.13
CA LEU A 252 -22.74 2.73 -8.08
C LEU A 252 -22.63 3.22 -6.63
N PRO A 253 -21.81 4.26 -6.37
CA PRO A 253 -21.71 4.86 -5.05
C PRO A 253 -22.99 5.59 -4.66
N GLN A 254 -23.33 5.53 -3.39
CA GLN A 254 -24.41 6.33 -2.80
C GLN A 254 -23.83 7.60 -2.19
N VAL A 255 -24.24 8.74 -2.67
CA VAL A 255 -23.73 10.04 -2.19
C VAL A 255 -24.15 10.25 -0.73
N ASP A 256 -23.15 10.37 0.13
CA ASP A 256 -23.30 10.65 1.55
C ASP A 256 -22.12 11.48 2.06
N PHE A 257 -22.31 12.76 2.18
CA PHE A 257 -21.25 13.68 2.62
C PHE A 257 -20.90 13.53 4.11
N SER A 258 -21.78 12.93 4.93
CA SER A 258 -21.57 12.81 6.38
C SER A 258 -20.44 11.85 6.75
N ILE A 259 -20.01 10.96 5.82
CA ILE A 259 -18.93 10.00 6.04
C ILE A 259 -17.56 10.53 5.61
N LEU A 260 -17.51 11.64 4.87
CA LEU A 260 -16.25 12.14 4.31
C LEU A 260 -15.16 12.41 5.36
N PRO A 261 -15.43 12.92 6.55
CA PRO A 261 -14.40 13.08 7.58
C PRO A 261 -13.66 11.81 7.94
N MET A 262 -14.28 10.64 7.80
CA MET A 262 -13.63 9.34 8.04
C MET A 262 -12.65 8.99 6.90
N PHE A 263 -12.92 9.44 5.68
CA PHE A 263 -12.16 9.09 4.48
C PHE A 263 -11.08 10.11 4.11
N ILE A 264 -11.29 11.41 4.36
CA ILE A 264 -10.32 12.46 4.02
C ILE A 264 -8.91 12.21 4.58
N PRO A 265 -8.74 11.77 5.85
CA PRO A 265 -7.42 11.47 6.38
C PRO A 265 -6.65 10.38 5.62
N VAL A 266 -7.36 9.46 4.95
CA VAL A 266 -6.74 8.41 4.15
C VAL A 266 -5.92 9.00 3.00
N VAL A 267 -6.29 10.18 2.49
CA VAL A 267 -5.51 10.88 1.44
C VAL A 267 -4.05 11.08 1.89
N LEU A 268 -3.85 11.52 3.14
CA LEU A 268 -2.50 11.75 3.68
C LEU A 268 -1.69 10.46 3.76
N VAL A 269 -2.36 9.37 4.13
CA VAL A 269 -1.76 8.03 4.17
C VAL A 269 -1.33 7.59 2.78
N LEU A 270 -2.23 7.67 1.80
CA LEU A 270 -1.94 7.30 0.41
C LEU A 270 -0.82 8.16 -0.18
N VAL A 271 -0.76 9.44 0.16
CA VAL A 271 0.35 10.31 -0.22
C VAL A 271 1.66 9.80 0.36
N ALA A 272 1.70 9.53 1.67
CA ALA A 272 2.90 9.03 2.33
C ALA A 272 3.37 7.68 1.76
N GLU A 273 2.43 6.76 1.55
CA GLU A 273 2.66 5.42 1.00
C GLU A 273 3.23 5.50 -0.42
N ASN A 274 2.58 6.25 -1.30
CA ASN A 274 3.03 6.43 -2.69
C ASN A 274 4.40 7.11 -2.77
N VAL A 275 4.62 8.19 -2.02
CA VAL A 275 5.91 8.89 -1.97
C VAL A 275 7.01 7.94 -1.50
N GLY A 276 6.75 7.14 -0.46
CA GLY A 276 7.68 6.13 0.04
C GLY A 276 8.01 5.06 -1.00
N HIS A 277 7.00 4.57 -1.72
CA HIS A 277 7.18 3.55 -2.75
C HIS A 277 7.94 4.10 -3.97
N VAL A 278 7.62 5.30 -4.45
CA VAL A 278 8.36 5.93 -5.56
C VAL A 278 9.83 6.14 -5.19
N LYS A 279 10.12 6.62 -3.96
CA LYS A 279 11.50 6.75 -3.46
C LYS A 279 12.21 5.39 -3.37
N SER A 280 11.51 4.34 -2.95
CA SER A 280 12.06 2.97 -2.88
C SER A 280 12.40 2.43 -4.27
N VAL A 281 11.53 2.65 -5.27
CA VAL A 281 11.80 2.29 -6.67
C VAL A 281 12.97 3.09 -7.21
N ALA A 282 13.06 4.40 -6.93
CA ALA A 282 14.16 5.26 -7.32
C ALA A 282 15.50 4.74 -6.78
N GLN A 283 15.55 4.42 -5.49
CA GLN A 283 16.73 3.87 -4.85
C GLN A 283 17.14 2.52 -5.47
N MET A 284 16.17 1.66 -5.78
CA MET A 284 16.42 0.33 -6.34
C MET A 284 16.91 0.38 -7.78
N THR A 285 16.32 1.25 -8.60
CA THR A 285 16.66 1.38 -10.02
C THR A 285 17.86 2.30 -10.28
N GLY A 286 18.25 3.11 -9.27
CA GLY A 286 19.24 4.16 -9.42
C GLY A 286 18.80 5.30 -10.37
N ARG A 287 17.48 5.43 -10.61
CA ARG A 287 16.90 6.47 -11.48
C ARG A 287 16.21 7.53 -10.61
N ASP A 288 16.21 8.76 -11.08
CA ASP A 288 15.43 9.84 -10.48
C ASP A 288 13.98 9.78 -10.98
N TYR A 289 13.04 9.70 -10.04
CA TYR A 289 11.60 9.73 -10.29
C TYR A 289 10.89 10.92 -9.65
N ASP A 290 11.62 11.92 -9.16
CA ASP A 290 11.02 13.09 -8.52
C ASP A 290 10.02 13.80 -9.46
N GLY A 291 10.36 13.90 -10.74
CA GLY A 291 9.45 14.43 -11.77
C GLY A 291 8.20 13.59 -12.04
N HIS A 292 8.19 12.31 -11.62
CA HIS A 292 7.06 11.39 -11.76
C HIS A 292 6.21 11.26 -10.49
N MET A 293 6.60 11.89 -9.38
CA MET A 293 5.88 11.82 -8.12
C MET A 293 4.43 12.30 -8.26
N GLY A 294 4.22 13.45 -8.90
CA GLY A 294 2.89 14.01 -9.13
C GLY A 294 2.03 13.13 -10.04
N THR A 295 2.61 12.58 -11.10
CA THR A 295 1.88 11.67 -12.02
C THR A 295 1.57 10.32 -11.36
N ALA A 296 2.42 9.83 -10.47
CA ALA A 296 2.16 8.62 -9.68
C ALA A 296 0.97 8.81 -8.74
N LEU A 297 0.95 9.90 -7.95
CA LEU A 297 -0.16 10.25 -7.07
C LEU A 297 -1.46 10.49 -7.85
N PHE A 298 -1.38 11.17 -9.00
CA PHE A 298 -2.54 11.38 -9.87
C PHE A 298 -3.11 10.08 -10.40
N ALA A 299 -2.25 9.17 -10.86
CA ALA A 299 -2.66 7.89 -11.43
C ALA A 299 -3.31 6.97 -10.38
N ASP A 300 -2.75 6.91 -9.17
CA ASP A 300 -3.33 6.15 -8.06
C ASP A 300 -4.65 6.78 -7.59
N GLY A 301 -4.70 8.11 -7.47
CA GLY A 301 -5.92 8.81 -7.12
C GLY A 301 -7.05 8.57 -8.13
N LEU A 302 -6.74 8.62 -9.43
CA LEU A 302 -7.71 8.35 -10.48
C LEU A 302 -8.15 6.87 -10.46
N GLY A 303 -7.21 5.93 -10.28
CA GLY A 303 -7.51 4.51 -10.11
C GLY A 303 -8.44 4.24 -8.92
N THR A 304 -8.13 4.84 -7.76
CA THR A 304 -8.98 4.79 -6.56
C THR A 304 -10.37 5.38 -6.79
N ALA A 305 -10.45 6.54 -7.47
CA ALA A 305 -11.74 7.18 -7.76
C ALA A 305 -12.61 6.30 -8.67
N ILE A 306 -12.03 5.71 -9.71
CA ILE A 306 -12.73 4.80 -10.62
C ILE A 306 -13.14 3.50 -9.89
N ALA A 307 -12.28 2.96 -9.02
CA ALA A 307 -12.60 1.80 -8.20
C ALA A 307 -13.80 2.09 -7.28
N GLY A 308 -13.79 3.22 -6.56
CA GLY A 308 -14.91 3.65 -5.73
C GLY A 308 -16.19 3.89 -6.51
N PHE A 309 -16.10 4.45 -7.73
CA PHE A 309 -17.25 4.63 -8.60
C PHE A 309 -17.88 3.30 -9.05
N GLY A 310 -17.06 2.27 -9.30
CA GLY A 310 -17.54 0.97 -9.76
C GLY A 310 -17.79 -0.07 -8.67
N GLY A 311 -17.59 0.28 -7.40
CA GLY A 311 -17.83 -0.63 -6.26
C GLY A 311 -16.64 -1.51 -5.91
N GLY A 312 -15.44 -1.13 -6.31
CA GLY A 312 -14.18 -1.74 -5.86
C GLY A 312 -13.60 -1.06 -4.64
N SER A 313 -12.66 -1.72 -3.97
CA SER A 313 -11.88 -1.13 -2.89
C SER A 313 -10.91 -0.06 -3.42
N GLY A 314 -10.59 0.94 -2.60
CA GLY A 314 -9.60 1.95 -2.95
C GLY A 314 -8.20 1.36 -3.10
N THR A 315 -7.42 1.92 -4.03
CA THR A 315 -6.11 1.41 -4.41
C THR A 315 -4.94 2.17 -3.78
N THR A 316 -3.77 1.56 -3.82
CA THR A 316 -2.47 2.18 -3.53
C THR A 316 -1.37 1.40 -4.24
N THR A 317 -0.20 1.99 -4.39
CA THR A 317 1.00 1.28 -4.87
C THR A 317 1.47 0.24 -3.85
N TYR A 318 2.08 -0.88 -4.30
CA TYR A 318 2.41 -2.01 -3.44
C TYR A 318 3.91 -2.20 -3.20
N GLY A 319 4.29 -2.18 -1.93
CA GLY A 319 5.64 -2.50 -1.46
C GLY A 319 6.02 -3.96 -1.68
N GLU A 320 5.06 -4.90 -1.60
CA GLU A 320 5.26 -6.33 -1.85
C GLU A 320 5.80 -6.57 -3.26
N ASN A 321 5.28 -5.84 -4.24
CA ASN A 321 5.72 -5.92 -5.62
C ASN A 321 7.10 -5.31 -5.84
N ILE A 322 7.47 -4.27 -5.07
CA ILE A 322 8.86 -3.77 -5.00
C ILE A 322 9.77 -4.87 -4.45
N GLY A 323 9.28 -5.65 -3.49
CA GLY A 323 9.98 -6.84 -2.99
C GLY A 323 10.24 -7.89 -4.08
N VAL A 324 9.30 -8.13 -5.00
CA VAL A 324 9.51 -9.03 -6.15
C VAL A 324 10.59 -8.48 -7.07
N MET A 325 10.56 -7.19 -7.40
CA MET A 325 11.62 -6.53 -8.18
C MET A 325 13.00 -6.75 -7.55
N ALA A 326 13.12 -6.53 -6.24
CA ALA A 326 14.37 -6.71 -5.51
C ALA A 326 14.90 -8.15 -5.58
N ALA A 327 13.99 -9.15 -5.55
CA ALA A 327 14.36 -10.57 -5.60
C ALA A 327 14.73 -11.03 -7.01
N THR A 328 13.92 -10.64 -7.98
CA THR A 328 14.09 -11.11 -9.37
C THR A 328 15.12 -10.32 -10.16
N LYS A 329 15.47 -9.12 -9.68
CA LYS A 329 16.27 -8.14 -10.40
C LYS A 329 15.63 -7.72 -11.74
N VAL A 330 14.32 -7.89 -11.88
CA VAL A 330 13.55 -7.50 -13.07
C VAL A 330 12.64 -6.34 -12.70
N TYR A 331 12.96 -5.17 -13.25
CA TYR A 331 12.24 -3.91 -13.00
C TYR A 331 11.32 -3.55 -14.17
N SER A 332 11.21 -4.45 -15.14
CA SER A 332 10.45 -4.31 -16.38
C SER A 332 8.99 -3.96 -16.17
N THR A 333 8.53 -2.88 -16.77
CA THR A 333 7.11 -2.53 -16.79
C THR A 333 6.28 -3.54 -17.61
N ALA A 334 6.88 -4.28 -18.55
CA ALA A 334 6.22 -5.37 -19.25
C ALA A 334 5.72 -6.46 -18.29
N ALA A 335 6.47 -6.77 -17.22
CA ALA A 335 6.04 -7.73 -16.21
C ALA A 335 4.81 -7.25 -15.43
N TYR A 336 4.69 -5.94 -15.18
CA TYR A 336 3.52 -5.35 -14.53
C TYR A 336 2.29 -5.33 -15.44
N TRP A 337 2.45 -5.17 -16.75
CA TRP A 337 1.38 -5.36 -17.71
C TRP A 337 0.87 -6.80 -17.71
N CYS A 338 1.79 -7.78 -17.66
CA CYS A 338 1.41 -9.18 -17.52
C CYS A 338 0.70 -9.43 -16.19
N ALA A 339 1.15 -8.81 -15.09
CA ALA A 339 0.48 -8.92 -13.78
C ALA A 339 -0.93 -8.33 -13.82
N ALA A 340 -1.12 -7.15 -14.42
CA ALA A 340 -2.46 -6.56 -14.61
C ALA A 340 -3.37 -7.46 -15.45
N ALA A 341 -2.85 -8.06 -16.52
CA ALA A 341 -3.60 -9.01 -17.34
C ALA A 341 -4.02 -10.26 -16.54
N PHE A 342 -3.13 -10.84 -15.73
CA PHE A 342 -3.47 -11.97 -14.85
C PHE A 342 -4.52 -11.58 -13.81
N ALA A 343 -4.39 -10.43 -13.17
CA ALA A 343 -5.38 -9.93 -12.22
C ALA A 343 -6.75 -9.75 -12.89
N LEU A 344 -6.78 -9.19 -14.11
CA LEU A 344 -8.00 -9.06 -14.89
C LEU A 344 -8.63 -10.43 -15.20
N LEU A 345 -7.85 -11.39 -15.66
CA LEU A 345 -8.35 -12.74 -15.94
C LEU A 345 -8.92 -13.42 -14.68
N LEU A 346 -8.25 -13.29 -13.54
CA LEU A 346 -8.74 -13.81 -12.26
C LEU A 346 -10.03 -13.12 -11.81
N SER A 347 -10.17 -11.82 -12.08
CA SER A 347 -11.39 -11.06 -11.74
C SER A 347 -12.62 -11.54 -12.52
N LEU A 348 -12.41 -12.09 -13.72
CA LEU A 348 -13.46 -12.67 -14.56
C LEU A 348 -13.82 -14.12 -14.18
N CYS A 349 -13.31 -14.62 -13.05
CA CYS A 349 -13.61 -15.94 -12.52
C CYS A 349 -14.38 -15.82 -11.18
N PRO A 350 -15.74 -15.76 -11.18
CA PRO A 350 -16.54 -15.69 -9.96
C PRO A 350 -16.25 -16.80 -8.96
N LYS A 351 -15.91 -18.00 -9.45
CA LYS A 351 -15.53 -19.13 -8.62
C LYS A 351 -14.30 -18.84 -7.78
N PHE A 352 -13.33 -18.09 -8.32
CA PHE A 352 -12.16 -17.65 -7.57
C PHE A 352 -12.55 -16.71 -6.42
N GLY A 353 -13.41 -15.72 -6.68
CA GLY A 353 -13.96 -14.84 -5.64
C GLY A 353 -14.75 -15.60 -4.57
N ALA A 354 -15.53 -16.63 -4.99
CA ALA A 354 -16.26 -17.48 -4.07
C ALA A 354 -15.31 -18.24 -3.12
N VAL A 355 -14.21 -18.81 -3.63
CA VAL A 355 -13.18 -19.46 -2.78
C VAL A 355 -12.61 -18.48 -1.75
N ILE A 356 -12.29 -17.28 -2.16
CA ILE A 356 -11.76 -16.24 -1.26
C ILE A 356 -12.76 -15.90 -0.15
N ASN A 357 -14.04 -15.83 -0.46
CA ASN A 357 -15.10 -15.53 0.51
C ASN A 357 -15.38 -16.67 1.51
N THR A 358 -14.88 -17.88 1.27
CA THR A 358 -15.01 -19.00 2.23
C THR A 358 -13.92 -19.02 3.30
N ILE A 359 -12.95 -18.09 3.25
CA ILE A 359 -11.87 -18.01 4.25
C ILE A 359 -12.47 -17.70 5.63
N PRO A 360 -12.34 -18.62 6.62
CA PRO A 360 -12.98 -18.46 7.92
C PRO A 360 -12.34 -17.35 8.77
N GLY A 361 -13.13 -16.81 9.71
CA GLY A 361 -12.67 -15.77 10.63
C GLY A 361 -11.43 -16.14 11.43
N GLY A 362 -11.26 -17.42 11.81
CA GLY A 362 -10.04 -17.88 12.48
C GLY A 362 -8.78 -17.66 11.63
N VAL A 363 -8.82 -18.00 10.33
CA VAL A 363 -7.70 -17.75 9.41
C VAL A 363 -7.41 -16.26 9.32
N LEU A 364 -8.46 -15.44 9.17
CA LEU A 364 -8.33 -13.97 9.14
C LEU A 364 -7.73 -13.45 10.45
N GLY A 365 -8.15 -13.97 11.61
CA GLY A 365 -7.59 -13.59 12.91
C GLY A 365 -6.09 -13.81 12.98
N GLY A 366 -5.62 -14.98 12.56
CA GLY A 366 -4.19 -15.31 12.55
C GLY A 366 -3.37 -14.37 11.67
N VAL A 367 -3.80 -14.18 10.42
CA VAL A 367 -3.04 -13.37 9.47
C VAL A 367 -3.11 -11.88 9.78
N THR A 368 -4.27 -11.35 10.20
CA THR A 368 -4.43 -9.92 10.52
C THR A 368 -3.67 -9.52 11.78
N THR A 369 -3.42 -10.45 12.72
CA THR A 369 -2.55 -10.21 13.87
C THR A 369 -1.17 -9.70 13.42
N LEU A 370 -0.57 -10.37 12.45
CA LEU A 370 0.72 -9.94 11.92
C LEU A 370 0.57 -8.69 11.04
N LEU A 371 -0.39 -8.68 10.12
CA LEU A 371 -0.52 -7.61 9.13
C LEU A 371 -0.78 -6.24 9.76
N TYR A 372 -1.76 -6.14 10.66
CA TYR A 372 -2.06 -4.86 11.30
C TYR A 372 -0.94 -4.39 12.20
N GLY A 373 -0.29 -5.35 12.90
CA GLY A 373 0.93 -5.06 13.63
C GLY A 373 2.04 -4.53 12.73
N MET A 374 2.25 -5.13 11.57
CA MET A 374 3.25 -4.68 10.58
C MET A 374 2.94 -3.27 10.04
N ILE A 375 1.67 -2.97 9.75
CA ILE A 375 1.27 -1.61 9.30
C ILE A 375 1.61 -0.60 10.40
N GLY A 376 1.25 -0.88 11.66
CA GLY A 376 1.63 -0.02 12.79
C GLY A 376 3.14 0.16 12.92
N MET A 377 3.91 -0.92 12.72
CA MET A 377 5.37 -0.89 12.75
C MET A 377 6.00 -0.15 11.55
N ILE A 378 5.32 -0.02 10.41
CA ILE A 378 5.75 0.86 9.32
C ILE A 378 5.77 2.32 9.81
N GLY A 379 4.76 2.76 10.56
CA GLY A 379 4.77 4.09 11.18
C GLY A 379 5.96 4.30 12.12
N VAL A 380 6.24 3.32 12.97
CA VAL A 380 7.43 3.33 13.85
C VAL A 380 8.72 3.36 13.03
N ARG A 381 8.77 2.60 11.95
CA ARG A 381 9.93 2.56 11.05
C ARG A 381 10.19 3.94 10.42
N ILE A 382 9.15 4.69 10.03
CA ILE A 382 9.28 6.07 9.54
C ILE A 382 10.02 6.93 10.57
N TRP A 383 9.69 6.82 11.87
CA TRP A 383 10.38 7.53 12.94
C TRP A 383 11.86 7.16 13.04
N VAL A 384 12.16 5.85 12.99
CA VAL A 384 13.54 5.35 13.12
C VAL A 384 14.40 5.73 11.93
N GLU A 385 13.90 5.56 10.70
CA GLU A 385 14.65 5.87 9.47
C GLU A 385 14.94 7.36 9.32
N ASN A 386 14.01 8.22 9.77
CA ASN A 386 14.18 9.66 9.75
C ASN A 386 14.79 10.21 11.05
N LYS A 387 15.24 9.32 11.96
CA LYS A 387 15.90 9.68 13.23
C LYS A 387 15.10 10.70 14.05
N VAL A 388 13.78 10.51 14.11
CA VAL A 388 12.90 11.43 14.89
C VAL A 388 13.38 11.45 16.34
N ASN A 389 13.72 12.65 16.82
CA ASN A 389 14.21 12.83 18.17
C ASN A 389 13.04 12.97 19.16
N PHE A 390 12.79 11.91 19.94
CA PHE A 390 11.76 11.87 20.97
C PHE A 390 12.18 12.46 22.32
N ASP A 391 13.45 12.90 22.48
CA ASP A 391 13.85 13.72 23.62
C ASP A 391 13.29 15.15 23.53
N LYS A 392 12.84 15.57 22.32
CA LYS A 392 12.13 16.82 22.13
C LYS A 392 10.69 16.69 22.62
N PRO A 393 10.26 17.52 23.60
CA PRO A 393 8.90 17.45 24.16
C PRO A 393 7.80 17.57 23.10
N LEU A 394 7.98 18.39 22.07
CA LEU A 394 7.01 18.53 20.98
C LEU A 394 6.75 17.19 20.29
N ASN A 395 7.81 16.48 19.90
CA ASN A 395 7.70 15.25 19.13
C ASN A 395 7.03 14.12 19.95
N ILE A 396 7.51 13.90 21.19
CA ILE A 396 6.97 12.83 22.03
C ILE A 396 5.53 13.10 22.44
N MET A 397 5.17 14.35 22.79
CA MET A 397 3.83 14.67 23.27
C MET A 397 2.78 14.54 22.16
N VAL A 398 3.06 15.06 20.96
CA VAL A 398 2.10 14.97 19.85
C VAL A 398 1.93 13.51 19.38
N ALA A 399 3.02 12.74 19.33
CA ALA A 399 2.92 11.32 19.00
C ALA A 399 2.13 10.54 20.05
N ALA A 400 2.40 10.76 21.35
CA ALA A 400 1.72 10.06 22.44
C ALA A 400 0.21 10.32 22.44
N ILE A 401 -0.22 11.57 22.28
CA ILE A 401 -1.65 11.94 22.24
C ILE A 401 -2.34 11.21 21.10
N VAL A 402 -1.76 11.26 19.91
CA VAL A 402 -2.38 10.67 18.72
C VAL A 402 -2.43 9.15 18.79
N MET A 403 -1.38 8.52 19.32
CA MET A 403 -1.37 7.06 19.51
C MET A 403 -2.54 6.62 20.42
N ILE A 404 -2.83 7.33 21.51
CA ILE A 404 -3.94 7.01 22.37
C ILE A 404 -5.29 7.23 21.66
N ILE A 405 -5.47 8.39 21.00
CA ILE A 405 -6.70 8.71 20.27
C ILE A 405 -7.00 7.65 19.19
N GLY A 406 -5.96 7.28 18.42
CA GLY A 406 -6.11 6.35 17.32
C GLY A 406 -6.32 4.90 17.79
N ILE A 407 -5.53 4.41 18.75
CA ILE A 407 -5.61 3.02 19.22
C ILE A 407 -6.91 2.75 19.97
N ALA A 408 -7.34 3.69 20.80
CA ALA A 408 -8.58 3.58 21.54
C ALA A 408 -9.83 3.92 20.71
N ASP A 409 -9.63 4.28 19.44
CA ASP A 409 -10.67 4.66 18.48
C ASP A 409 -11.68 5.65 19.04
N PHE A 410 -11.18 6.82 19.45
CA PHE A 410 -12.06 7.89 19.93
C PHE A 410 -13.09 8.25 18.86
N THR A 411 -14.37 8.17 19.22
CA THR A 411 -15.45 8.50 18.29
C THR A 411 -16.16 9.77 18.74
N PHE A 412 -16.44 10.65 17.80
CA PHE A 412 -17.17 11.88 18.01
C PHE A 412 -18.18 12.09 16.88
N ALA A 413 -19.41 12.43 17.23
CA ALA A 413 -20.45 12.75 16.26
C ALA A 413 -20.90 14.21 16.44
N PHE A 414 -20.90 14.97 15.33
CA PHE A 414 -21.36 16.35 15.32
C PHE A 414 -22.25 16.59 14.09
N GLN A 415 -23.48 17.05 14.31
CA GLN A 415 -24.46 17.35 13.26
C GLN A 415 -24.66 16.21 12.24
N GLY A 416 -24.68 14.95 12.73
CA GLY A 416 -24.83 13.77 11.86
C GLY A 416 -23.55 13.32 11.16
N VAL A 417 -22.45 14.04 11.32
CA VAL A 417 -21.12 13.68 10.81
C VAL A 417 -20.38 12.91 11.89
N GLN A 418 -19.82 11.74 11.54
CA GLN A 418 -19.06 10.91 12.46
C GLN A 418 -17.56 11.04 12.19
N PHE A 419 -16.79 11.12 13.26
CA PHE A 419 -15.32 11.13 13.26
C PHE A 419 -14.85 9.91 14.05
N ASN A 420 -13.97 9.12 13.48
CA ASN A 420 -13.31 8.00 14.14
C ASN A 420 -11.92 8.40 14.68
N GLY A 421 -11.28 7.52 15.44
CA GLY A 421 -9.98 7.79 16.07
C GLY A 421 -8.89 8.14 15.10
N ILE A 422 -8.88 7.58 13.89
CA ILE A 422 -7.90 7.94 12.84
C ILE A 422 -8.13 9.37 12.35
N ALA A 423 -9.40 9.73 12.08
CA ALA A 423 -9.75 11.08 11.63
C ALA A 423 -9.38 12.13 12.70
N ILE A 424 -9.81 11.87 13.94
CA ILE A 424 -9.55 12.76 15.09
C ILE A 424 -8.04 12.86 15.32
N GLY A 425 -7.33 11.73 15.38
CA GLY A 425 -5.88 11.68 15.58
C GLY A 425 -5.10 12.43 14.51
N THR A 426 -5.50 12.29 13.24
CA THR A 426 -4.88 13.01 12.12
C THR A 426 -5.05 14.51 12.24
N VAL A 427 -6.25 14.99 12.55
CA VAL A 427 -6.49 16.43 12.75
C VAL A 427 -5.73 16.94 13.98
N VAL A 428 -5.79 16.19 15.08
CA VAL A 428 -5.12 16.58 16.33
C VAL A 428 -3.60 16.70 16.13
N ILE A 429 -2.96 15.74 15.46
CA ILE A 429 -1.51 15.79 15.28
C ILE A 429 -1.09 16.95 14.38
N LEU A 430 -1.82 17.19 13.30
CA LEU A 430 -1.52 18.31 12.39
C LEU A 430 -1.65 19.66 13.13
N VAL A 431 -2.77 19.87 13.82
CA VAL A 431 -3.02 21.13 14.55
C VAL A 431 -2.06 21.28 15.73
N ALA A 432 -1.88 20.23 16.54
CA ALA A 432 -1.01 20.29 17.71
C ALA A 432 0.46 20.50 17.33
N TYR A 433 0.98 19.72 16.36
CA TYR A 433 2.38 19.84 15.94
C TYR A 433 2.66 21.24 15.41
N HIS A 434 1.91 21.70 14.42
CA HIS A 434 2.17 23.00 13.78
C HIS A 434 1.84 24.16 14.71
N GLY A 435 0.77 24.05 15.51
CA GLY A 435 0.39 25.07 16.49
C GLY A 435 1.42 25.23 17.61
N LEU A 436 1.82 24.12 18.23
CA LEU A 436 2.83 24.14 19.29
C LEU A 436 4.22 24.57 18.78
N LYS A 437 4.58 24.12 17.55
CA LYS A 437 5.80 24.57 16.88
C LYS A 437 5.79 26.10 16.67
N ALA A 438 4.68 26.66 16.19
CA ALA A 438 4.54 28.09 15.99
C ALA A 438 4.63 28.88 17.31
N ILE A 439 3.95 28.40 18.36
CA ILE A 439 4.00 29.00 19.70
C ILE A 439 5.43 28.93 20.25
N GLY A 440 6.08 27.77 20.19
CA GLY A 440 7.44 27.59 20.70
C GLY A 440 8.47 28.47 19.98
N LYS A 441 8.35 28.64 18.67
CA LYS A 441 9.18 29.58 17.89
C LYS A 441 8.91 31.06 18.28
N ALA A 442 7.65 31.39 18.53
CA ALA A 442 7.28 32.77 18.95
C ALA A 442 7.74 33.10 20.38
N THR A 443 7.74 32.13 21.29
CA THR A 443 8.18 32.31 22.68
C THR A 443 9.68 32.09 22.87
N GLY A 444 10.41 31.66 21.82
CA GLY A 444 11.83 31.36 21.90
C GLY A 444 12.17 30.06 22.68
N THR A 445 11.17 29.21 22.97
CA THR A 445 11.37 27.91 23.63
C THR A 445 11.77 26.82 22.63
N ILE A 446 11.55 27.05 21.34
CA ILE A 446 12.02 26.23 20.24
C ILE A 446 12.93 27.05 19.36
N ASP A 447 14.15 26.58 19.10
CA ASP A 447 15.08 27.24 18.20
C ASP A 447 14.48 27.32 16.78
N LYS A 448 14.66 28.49 16.13
CA LYS A 448 14.12 28.72 14.77
C LYS A 448 14.73 27.76 13.73
N ASP A 449 15.98 27.37 13.95
CA ASP A 449 16.77 26.56 13.05
C ASP A 449 16.98 25.12 13.57
N ASP A 450 16.16 24.68 14.53
CA ASP A 450 16.25 23.31 15.09
C ASP A 450 15.97 22.26 13.99
N PRO A 451 16.99 21.48 13.56
CA PRO A 451 16.84 20.50 12.49
C PRO A 451 15.93 19.34 12.87
N ASP A 452 15.73 19.08 14.17
CA ASP A 452 14.88 18.00 14.68
C ASP A 452 13.39 18.37 14.70
N ILE A 453 13.06 19.61 14.35
CA ILE A 453 11.71 20.18 14.35
C ILE A 453 11.37 20.81 12.97
N LEU A 454 12.00 20.30 11.92
CA LEU A 454 11.71 20.72 10.54
C LEU A 454 10.41 20.12 10.02
#